data_c16592c5c11e64d49bf4831da924fe9f
#
_entry.id   c16592c5c11e64d49bf4831da924fe9f
#
_cell.length_a   1.000
_cell.length_b   1.000
_cell.length_c   1.000
_cell.angle_alpha   90.00
_cell.angle_beta   90.00
_cell.angle_gamma   90.00
#
_symmetry.space_group_name_H-M   'P 1'
#
loop_
_entity.id
_entity.type
_entity.pdbx_description
1 polymer ?
#
loop_
_entity_poly.entity_id
_entity_poly.type
_entity_poly.pdbx_seq_one_letter_code
_entity_poly.pdbx_strand_id
1 'polypeptide(L)'
;YPDSAFSNNAQYWIGEANYVMQNYEIAINEYQALLNTYPNSQKISHALLKIGYSYAELGNIADAKKILKEVIRQYPDTTVFRLANERLRKIK
;
A
#
# COMPACT_ATOMS: atom_id res chain seq x y z
N TYR A 1 1.44 22.53 2.88
CA TYR A 1 2.88 22.40 2.61
C TYR A 1 3.13 21.06 1.95
N PRO A 2 2.94 21.01 0.64
CA PRO A 2 2.97 19.73 -0.07
C PRO A 2 4.33 19.03 -0.04
N ASP A 3 5.38 19.77 0.20
CA ASP A 3 6.73 19.19 0.17
C ASP A 3 7.26 18.79 1.54
N SER A 4 6.47 18.98 2.58
CA SER A 4 6.98 18.72 3.92
C SER A 4 6.84 17.25 4.28
N ALA A 5 7.70 16.78 5.17
CA ALA A 5 7.58 15.43 5.72
C ALA A 5 6.25 15.25 6.43
N PHE A 6 5.73 16.34 7.00
CA PHE A 6 4.45 16.31 7.67
C PHE A 6 3.32 15.96 6.71
N SER A 7 3.30 16.61 5.53
CA SER A 7 2.26 16.32 4.54
C SER A 7 2.36 14.89 4.02
N ASN A 8 3.58 14.41 3.82
CA ASN A 8 3.84 13.03 3.43
C ASN A 8 3.27 12.07 4.48
N ASN A 9 3.58 12.29 5.75
CA ASN A 9 3.08 11.45 6.82
C ASN A 9 1.56 11.54 6.93
N ALA A 10 1.01 12.74 6.80
CA ALA A 10 -0.44 12.93 6.88
C ALA A 10 -1.15 12.14 5.79
N GLN A 11 -0.62 12.17 4.57
CA GLN A 11 -1.22 11.44 3.45
C GLN A 11 -1.22 9.93 3.74
N TYR A 12 -0.12 9.42 4.26
CA TYR A 12 -0.03 8.01 4.62
C TYR A 12 -1.06 7.65 5.69
N TRP A 13 -1.17 8.48 6.72
CA TRP A 13 -2.07 8.18 7.82
C TRP A 13 -3.54 8.26 7.44
N ILE A 14 -3.89 9.11 6.46
CA ILE A 14 -5.26 9.12 5.93
C ILE A 14 -5.58 7.77 5.29
N GLY A 15 -4.63 7.22 4.53
CA GLY A 15 -4.80 5.89 3.96
C GLY A 15 -4.97 4.83 5.06
N GLU A 16 -4.11 4.90 6.09
CA GLU A 16 -4.17 3.94 7.18
C GLU A 16 -5.50 4.01 7.93
N ALA A 17 -5.99 5.22 8.21
CA ALA A 17 -7.25 5.40 8.91
C ALA A 17 -8.40 4.75 8.12
N ASN A 18 -8.43 4.98 6.82
CA ASN A 18 -9.47 4.40 5.98
C ASN A 18 -9.34 2.89 5.91
N TYR A 19 -8.11 2.38 5.87
CA TYR A 19 -7.88 0.95 5.86
C TYR A 19 -8.42 0.30 7.15
N VAL A 20 -8.15 0.90 8.29
CA VAL A 20 -8.61 0.39 9.58
C VAL A 20 -10.14 0.40 9.65
N MET A 21 -10.76 1.43 9.08
CA MET A 21 -12.23 1.53 9.03
C MET A 21 -12.85 0.65 7.95
N GLN A 22 -12.03 -0.10 7.22
CA GLN A 22 -12.47 -0.99 6.15
C GLN A 22 -13.04 -0.24 4.95
N ASN A 23 -12.68 1.03 4.81
CA ASN A 23 -12.98 1.81 3.61
C ASN A 23 -11.89 1.59 2.58
N TYR A 24 -11.85 0.37 2.03
CA TYR A 24 -10.69 -0.06 1.25
C TYR A 24 -10.52 0.71 -0.05
N GLU A 25 -11.62 1.07 -0.72
CA GLU A 25 -11.52 1.84 -1.96
C GLU A 25 -10.92 3.22 -1.70
N ILE A 26 -11.35 3.86 -0.61
CA ILE A 26 -10.81 5.17 -0.24
C ILE A 26 -9.35 5.02 0.18
N ALA A 27 -9.04 3.97 0.94
CA ALA A 27 -7.66 3.72 1.35
C ALA A 27 -6.74 3.59 0.14
N ILE A 28 -7.16 2.84 -0.88
CA ILE A 28 -6.39 2.69 -2.11
C ILE A 28 -6.15 4.05 -2.74
N ASN A 29 -7.17 4.88 -2.84
CA ASN A 29 -7.04 6.20 -3.45
C ASN A 29 -6.06 7.07 -2.68
N GLU A 30 -6.10 7.02 -1.35
CA GLU A 30 -5.20 7.83 -0.54
C GLU A 30 -3.76 7.35 -0.63
N TYR A 31 -3.56 6.03 -0.63
CA TYR A 31 -2.22 5.48 -0.83
C TYR A 31 -1.69 5.80 -2.23
N GLN A 32 -2.55 5.72 -3.24
CA GLN A 32 -2.14 6.08 -4.61
C GLN A 32 -1.74 7.54 -4.69
N ALA A 33 -2.46 8.41 -3.99
CA ALA A 33 -2.10 9.82 -3.93
C ALA A 33 -0.71 10.00 -3.33
N LEU A 34 -0.37 9.22 -2.32
CA LEU A 34 0.97 9.26 -1.74
C LEU A 34 2.02 8.86 -2.78
N LEU A 35 1.78 7.78 -3.51
CA LEU A 35 2.71 7.31 -4.53
C LEU A 35 2.93 8.37 -5.61
N ASN A 36 1.87 9.07 -5.99
CA ASN A 36 1.93 10.06 -7.07
C ASN A 36 2.56 11.36 -6.61
N THR A 37 2.26 11.79 -5.38
CA THR A 37 2.67 13.09 -4.89
C THR A 37 4.04 13.07 -4.22
N TYR A 38 4.37 11.97 -3.55
CA TYR A 38 5.62 11.85 -2.80
C TYR A 38 6.36 10.57 -3.20
N PRO A 39 6.81 10.46 -4.45
CA PRO A 39 7.38 9.20 -4.94
C PRO A 39 8.67 8.78 -4.24
N ASN A 40 9.32 9.71 -3.53
CA ASN A 40 10.55 9.39 -2.79
C ASN A 40 10.30 9.19 -1.30
N SER A 41 9.04 9.07 -0.89
CA SER A 41 8.70 8.88 0.51
C SER A 41 9.18 7.54 1.02
N GLN A 42 9.62 7.51 2.27
CA GLN A 42 9.97 6.25 2.93
C GLN A 42 8.74 5.38 3.18
N LYS A 43 7.55 5.94 3.04
CA LYS A 43 6.30 5.20 3.24
C LYS A 43 5.81 4.46 2.00
N ILE A 44 6.48 4.65 0.85
CA ILE A 44 6.01 4.10 -0.41
C ILE A 44 5.86 2.58 -0.37
N SER A 45 6.86 1.88 0.18
CA SER A 45 6.80 0.42 0.22
C SER A 45 5.61 -0.07 1.06
N HIS A 46 5.37 0.58 2.19
CA HIS A 46 4.24 0.21 3.04
C HIS A 46 2.90 0.57 2.39
N ALA A 47 2.83 1.73 1.72
CA ALA A 47 1.61 2.12 1.03
C ALA A 47 1.28 1.14 -0.09
N LEU A 48 2.28 0.74 -0.85
CA LEU A 48 2.08 -0.23 -1.93
C LEU A 48 1.60 -1.56 -1.38
N LEU A 49 2.20 -2.02 -0.28
CA LEU A 49 1.76 -3.25 0.37
C LEU A 49 0.29 -3.16 0.78
N LYS A 50 -0.10 -2.03 1.38
CA LYS A 50 -1.47 -1.85 1.84
C LYS A 50 -2.46 -1.74 0.68
N ILE A 51 -2.03 -1.19 -0.45
CA ILE A 51 -2.87 -1.19 -1.65
C ILE A 51 -3.17 -2.64 -2.05
N GLY A 52 -2.15 -3.49 -2.05
CA GLY A 52 -2.35 -4.91 -2.34
C GLY A 52 -3.31 -5.56 -1.36
N TYR A 53 -3.13 -5.29 -0.07
CA TYR A 53 -4.03 -5.82 0.96
C TYR A 53 -5.46 -5.34 0.74
N SER A 54 -5.63 -4.07 0.40
CA SER A 54 -6.96 -3.49 0.21
C SER A 54 -7.68 -4.13 -0.97
N TYR A 55 -6.98 -4.36 -2.07
CA TYR A 55 -7.57 -5.09 -3.19
C TYR A 55 -7.99 -6.50 -2.78
N ALA A 56 -7.16 -7.17 -1.99
CA ALA A 56 -7.50 -8.51 -1.53
C ALA A 56 -8.77 -8.51 -0.68
N GLU A 57 -8.90 -7.51 0.20
CA GLU A 57 -10.09 -7.40 1.04
C GLU A 57 -11.34 -7.11 0.23
N LEU A 58 -11.18 -6.38 -0.88
CA LEU A 58 -12.31 -6.09 -1.77
C LEU A 58 -12.67 -7.27 -2.67
N GLY A 59 -11.86 -8.32 -2.66
CA GLY A 59 -12.08 -9.45 -3.55
C GLY A 59 -11.50 -9.29 -4.93
N ASN A 60 -10.77 -8.21 -5.19
CA ASN A 60 -10.09 -7.96 -6.46
C ASN A 60 -8.76 -8.71 -6.46
N ILE A 61 -8.83 -10.02 -6.60
CA ILE A 61 -7.68 -10.89 -6.38
C ILE A 61 -6.60 -10.67 -7.44
N ALA A 62 -6.97 -10.49 -8.69
CA ALA A 62 -5.99 -10.27 -9.75
C ALA A 62 -5.17 -9.01 -9.49
N ASP A 63 -5.84 -7.92 -9.10
CA ASP A 63 -5.14 -6.67 -8.78
C ASP A 63 -4.28 -6.82 -7.54
N ALA A 64 -4.80 -7.52 -6.52
CA ALA A 64 -4.04 -7.76 -5.30
C ALA A 64 -2.74 -8.50 -5.60
N LYS A 65 -2.83 -9.56 -6.39
CA LYS A 65 -1.64 -10.34 -6.75
C LYS A 65 -0.64 -9.51 -7.52
N LYS A 66 -1.12 -8.70 -8.45
CA LYS A 66 -0.26 -7.86 -9.26
C LYS A 66 0.54 -6.89 -8.38
N ILE A 67 -0.14 -6.23 -7.44
CA ILE A 67 0.50 -5.27 -6.56
C ILE A 67 1.47 -5.96 -5.59
N LEU A 68 1.06 -7.08 -5.00
CA LEU A 68 1.93 -7.78 -4.05
C LEU A 68 3.19 -8.31 -4.73
N LYS A 69 3.07 -8.78 -5.98
CA LYS A 69 4.26 -9.21 -6.73
C LYS A 69 5.17 -8.03 -7.03
N GLU A 70 4.60 -6.85 -7.24
CA GLU A 70 5.39 -5.66 -7.46
C GLU A 70 6.19 -5.29 -6.20
N VAL A 71 5.59 -5.42 -5.02
CA VAL A 71 6.30 -5.19 -3.76
C VAL A 71 7.48 -6.16 -3.64
N ILE A 72 7.26 -7.42 -3.96
CA ILE A 72 8.30 -8.44 -3.90
C ILE A 72 9.44 -8.09 -4.85
N ARG A 73 9.11 -7.64 -6.05
CA ARG A 73 10.11 -7.31 -7.05
C ARG A 73 10.93 -6.08 -6.66
N GLN A 74 10.28 -5.07 -6.10
CA GLN A 74 10.94 -3.79 -5.84
C GLN A 74 11.65 -3.72 -4.49
N TYR A 75 11.21 -4.50 -3.53
CA TYR A 75 11.72 -4.37 -2.15
C TYR A 75 12.19 -5.72 -1.58
N PRO A 76 13.14 -6.38 -2.26
CA PRO A 76 13.63 -7.67 -1.76
C PRO A 76 14.33 -7.50 -0.41
N ASP A 77 14.27 -8.55 0.40
CA ASP A 77 14.97 -8.61 1.69
C ASP A 77 14.50 -7.58 2.70
N THR A 78 13.23 -7.14 2.57
CA THR A 78 12.64 -6.21 3.51
C THR A 78 11.47 -6.87 4.23
N THR A 79 10.98 -6.19 5.28
CA THR A 79 9.78 -6.66 5.98
C THR A 79 8.57 -6.70 5.05
N VAL A 80 8.44 -5.67 4.18
CA VAL A 80 7.29 -5.65 3.26
C VAL A 80 7.37 -6.79 2.24
N PHE A 81 8.57 -7.17 1.84
CA PHE A 81 8.79 -8.34 0.98
C PHE A 81 8.20 -9.58 1.63
N ARG A 82 8.55 -9.80 2.90
CA ARG A 82 8.07 -10.98 3.61
C ARG A 82 6.56 -10.96 3.79
N LEU A 83 6.02 -9.80 4.14
CA LEU A 83 4.58 -9.66 4.34
C LEU A 83 3.81 -9.88 3.03
N ALA A 84 4.36 -9.37 1.92
CA ALA A 84 3.73 -9.57 0.61
C ALA A 84 3.71 -11.04 0.23
N ASN A 85 4.82 -11.74 0.47
CA ASN A 85 4.87 -13.19 0.19
C ASN A 85 3.86 -13.96 1.02
N GLU A 86 3.74 -13.61 2.30
CA GLU A 86 2.79 -14.29 3.17
C GLU A 86 1.37 -14.09 2.70
N ARG A 87 1.03 -12.87 2.31
CA ARG A 87 -0.33 -12.60 1.84
C ARG A 87 -0.60 -13.31 0.52
N LEU A 88 0.38 -13.34 -0.39
CA LEU A 88 0.20 -14.02 -1.67
C LEU A 88 -0.10 -15.50 -1.46
N ARG A 89 0.53 -16.14 -0.49
CA ARG A 89 0.28 -17.55 -0.24
C ARG A 89 -1.13 -17.81 0.28
N LYS A 90 -1.74 -16.81 0.92
CA LYS A 90 -3.09 -16.93 1.45
C LYS A 90 -4.17 -16.61 0.44
N ILE A 91 -3.81 -15.95 -0.64
CA ILE A 91 -4.75 -15.58 -1.70
C ILE A 91 -4.82 -16.72 -2.70
N LYS A 92 -6.02 -17.09 -3.06
CA LYS A 92 -6.25 -18.13 -4.07
C LYS A 92 -6.79 -17.52 -5.33
#